data_1297df02274c605302a89dd91c7a1f07
#
_entry.id   1297df02274c605302a89dd91c7a1f07
#
_cell.length_a   1.000
_cell.length_b   1.000
_cell.length_c   1.000
_cell.angle_alpha   90.00
_cell.angle_beta   90.00
_cell.angle_gamma   90.00
#
_symmetry.space_group_name_H-M   'P 1'
#
loop_
_entity.id
_entity.type
_entity.pdbx_description
1 polymer ?
#
loop_
_entity_poly.entity_id
_entity_poly.type
_entity_poly.pdbx_seq_one_letter_code
_entity_poly.pdbx_strand_id
1 'polypeptide(L)'
;MNRRIFLLASGAAAVIPSRGATSTTVLYGDRSVALEKIQPDPKDLWVRKSDLSRINDFEVKPQGACREDLCVPIPKDFSKGEFFNLSAFARKVGEVSVNEGGVWSFGEIPVLRGSFTASRIAPDFAVPDRKGKIVHLNEFRGKKVLVVTWASW
;
A
#
# COMPACT_ATOMS: atom_id res chain seq x y z
N MET A 1 -7.34 64.12 45.24
CA MET A 1 -6.65 62.79 45.19
C MET A 1 -7.59 61.76 44.56
N ASN A 2 -7.46 61.54 43.24
CA ASN A 2 -8.34 60.60 42.53
C ASN A 2 -7.55 59.32 42.23
N ARG A 3 -7.89 58.22 42.90
CA ARG A 3 -7.36 56.89 42.60
C ARG A 3 -8.22 56.29 41.46
N ARG A 4 -7.60 56.19 40.29
CA ARG A 4 -8.17 55.41 39.17
C ARG A 4 -7.74 53.94 39.34
N ILE A 5 -8.75 53.07 39.56
CA ILE A 5 -8.61 51.62 39.63
C ILE A 5 -8.65 51.12 38.18
N PHE A 6 -7.52 50.57 37.67
CA PHE A 6 -7.48 49.84 36.41
C PHE A 6 -7.84 48.40 36.68
N LEU A 7 -9.00 47.99 36.21
CA LEU A 7 -9.40 46.59 36.14
C LEU A 7 -8.75 45.95 34.89
N LEU A 8 -7.74 45.12 35.11
CA LEU A 8 -7.18 44.25 34.10
C LEU A 8 -8.09 43.02 33.93
N ALA A 9 -8.85 43.01 32.86
CA ALA A 9 -9.62 41.82 32.45
C ALA A 9 -8.67 40.84 31.78
N SER A 10 -8.23 39.81 32.51
CA SER A 10 -7.48 38.67 31.94
C SER A 10 -8.42 37.78 31.16
N GLY A 11 -8.46 37.96 29.85
CA GLY A 11 -9.15 37.06 28.93
C GLY A 11 -8.38 35.75 28.82
N ALA A 12 -8.84 34.68 29.45
CA ALA A 12 -8.33 33.35 29.21
C ALA A 12 -8.77 32.89 27.81
N ALA A 13 -7.90 32.94 26.82
CA ALA A 13 -8.13 32.32 25.53
C ALA A 13 -8.10 30.80 25.71
N ALA A 14 -9.28 30.19 25.68
CA ALA A 14 -9.40 28.75 25.62
C ALA A 14 -8.83 28.26 24.26
N VAL A 15 -7.62 27.72 24.30
CA VAL A 15 -7.07 26.98 23.16
C VAL A 15 -7.87 25.68 23.04
N ILE A 16 -8.84 25.67 22.14
CA ILE A 16 -9.54 24.45 21.76
C ILE A 16 -8.53 23.65 20.91
N PRO A 17 -8.05 22.48 21.39
CA PRO A 17 -7.26 21.63 20.52
C PRO A 17 -8.13 21.20 19.36
N SER A 18 -7.86 21.73 18.17
CA SER A 18 -8.42 21.18 16.95
C SER A 18 -7.93 19.74 16.87
N ARG A 19 -8.80 18.77 17.18
CA ARG A 19 -8.61 17.39 16.77
C ARG A 19 -8.56 17.41 15.25
N GLY A 20 -7.38 17.56 14.70
CA GLY A 20 -7.13 17.34 13.30
C GLY A 20 -7.65 15.93 13.01
N ALA A 21 -8.69 15.83 12.21
CA ALA A 21 -9.09 14.55 11.65
C ALA A 21 -7.83 14.04 10.92
N THR A 22 -7.20 13.01 11.46
CA THR A 22 -6.07 12.34 10.81
C THR A 22 -6.62 11.72 9.55
N SER A 23 -6.51 12.47 8.44
CA SER A 23 -6.89 11.97 7.12
C SER A 23 -5.93 10.84 6.78
N THR A 24 -6.46 9.64 6.61
CA THR A 24 -5.68 8.51 6.14
C THR A 24 -5.46 8.67 4.64
N THR A 25 -4.23 8.55 4.20
CA THR A 25 -3.86 8.63 2.78
C THR A 25 -3.34 7.27 2.32
N VAL A 26 -3.77 6.84 1.15
CA VAL A 26 -3.25 5.66 0.48
C VAL A 26 -2.43 6.07 -0.73
N LEU A 27 -1.19 5.58 -0.79
CA LEU A 27 -0.30 5.68 -1.93
C LEU A 27 -0.29 4.34 -2.67
N TYR A 28 -0.58 4.37 -3.97
CA TYR A 28 -0.60 3.19 -4.83
C TYR A 28 -0.03 3.54 -6.22
N GLY A 29 1.17 3.07 -6.51
CA GLY A 29 1.89 3.50 -7.71
C GLY A 29 2.13 5.01 -7.69
N ASP A 30 1.63 5.69 -8.72
CA ASP A 30 1.67 7.15 -8.87
C ASP A 30 0.45 7.87 -8.25
N ARG A 31 -0.48 7.12 -7.67
CA ARG A 31 -1.72 7.66 -7.09
C ARG A 31 -1.56 7.98 -5.61
N SER A 32 -2.17 9.09 -5.20
CA SER A 32 -2.35 9.48 -3.81
C SER A 32 -3.84 9.71 -3.55
N VAL A 33 -4.43 8.88 -2.69
CA VAL A 33 -5.86 8.90 -2.41
C VAL A 33 -6.10 9.22 -0.93
N ALA A 34 -6.62 10.42 -0.66
CA ALA A 34 -7.11 10.75 0.68
C ALA A 34 -8.44 10.04 0.93
N LEU A 35 -8.54 9.35 2.06
CA LEU A 35 -9.73 8.61 2.47
C LEU A 35 -10.56 9.46 3.42
N GLU A 36 -11.82 9.70 3.07
CA GLU A 36 -12.78 10.43 3.90
C GLU A 36 -13.28 9.59 5.07
N LYS A 37 -13.37 8.29 4.88
CA LYS A 37 -13.92 7.36 5.84
C LYS A 37 -13.17 6.03 5.83
N ILE A 38 -12.68 5.63 6.99
CA ILE A 38 -12.10 4.32 7.25
C ILE A 38 -12.82 3.68 8.43
N GLN A 39 -12.78 2.34 8.52
CA GLN A 39 -13.14 1.68 9.78
C GLN A 39 -11.88 1.57 10.63
N PRO A 40 -11.85 2.10 11.86
CA PRO A 40 -10.69 2.03 12.72
C PRO A 40 -10.31 0.58 13.04
N ASP A 41 -9.03 0.25 12.82
CA ASP A 41 -8.44 -1.03 13.19
C ASP A 41 -6.94 -0.81 13.49
N PRO A 42 -6.38 -1.38 14.58
CA PRO A 42 -5.00 -1.15 14.97
C PRO A 42 -3.97 -1.84 14.06
N LYS A 43 -4.39 -2.82 13.28
CA LYS A 43 -3.51 -3.67 12.47
C LYS A 43 -3.75 -3.54 10.98
N ASP A 44 -4.99 -3.27 10.60
CA ASP A 44 -5.46 -3.36 9.23
C ASP A 44 -6.10 -2.06 8.74
N LEU A 45 -5.92 -1.80 7.45
CA LEU A 45 -6.60 -0.72 6.77
C LEU A 45 -7.92 -1.22 6.18
N TRP A 46 -9.02 -0.71 6.72
CA TRP A 46 -10.36 -0.94 6.20
C TRP A 46 -10.86 0.29 5.46
N VAL A 47 -11.02 0.17 4.15
CA VAL A 47 -11.50 1.24 3.26
C VAL A 47 -12.92 0.96 2.80
N ARG A 48 -13.66 1.96 2.33
CA ARG A 48 -14.94 1.71 1.68
C ARG A 48 -14.71 0.93 0.37
N LYS A 49 -15.59 -0.02 0.06
CA LYS A 49 -15.56 -0.77 -1.21
C LYS A 49 -15.58 0.16 -2.42
N SER A 50 -16.30 1.28 -2.31
CA SER A 50 -16.33 2.32 -3.36
C SER A 50 -15.03 3.06 -3.58
N ASP A 51 -14.10 3.02 -2.62
CA ASP A 51 -12.80 3.69 -2.77
C ASP A 51 -11.77 2.81 -3.52
N LEU A 52 -12.01 1.49 -3.63
CA LEU A 52 -11.07 0.56 -4.26
C LEU A 52 -10.77 0.90 -5.71
N SER A 53 -11.78 1.29 -6.49
CA SER A 53 -11.57 1.70 -7.89
C SER A 53 -10.65 2.91 -8.04
N ARG A 54 -10.66 3.82 -7.06
CA ARG A 54 -9.76 4.99 -7.02
C ARG A 54 -8.36 4.64 -6.55
N ILE A 55 -8.23 3.62 -5.69
CA ILE A 55 -6.96 3.18 -5.11
C ILE A 55 -6.20 2.31 -6.11
N ASN A 56 -6.78 1.19 -6.51
CA ASN A 56 -6.06 0.13 -7.22
C ASN A 56 -6.86 -0.54 -8.34
N ASP A 57 -7.95 0.08 -8.78
CA ASP A 57 -8.86 -0.39 -9.84
C ASP A 57 -9.59 -1.71 -9.53
N PHE A 58 -9.57 -2.19 -8.29
CA PHE A 58 -10.34 -3.35 -7.89
C PHE A 58 -11.77 -2.99 -7.51
N GLU A 59 -12.67 -3.94 -7.75
CA GLU A 59 -14.06 -3.90 -7.31
C GLU A 59 -14.39 -5.21 -6.58
N VAL A 60 -15.19 -5.13 -5.51
CA VAL A 60 -15.69 -6.32 -4.81
C VAL A 60 -16.94 -6.82 -5.52
N LYS A 61 -16.85 -8.02 -6.09
CA LYS A 61 -17.92 -8.73 -6.80
C LYS A 61 -18.25 -10.05 -6.07
N PRO A 62 -19.36 -10.72 -6.39
CA PRO A 62 -19.73 -12.00 -5.74
C PRO A 62 -18.63 -13.08 -5.82
N GLN A 63 -17.82 -13.09 -6.89
CA GLN A 63 -16.73 -14.03 -7.11
C GLN A 63 -15.42 -13.63 -6.43
N GLY A 64 -15.30 -12.40 -5.92
CA GLY A 64 -14.09 -11.91 -5.25
C GLY A 64 -13.78 -10.43 -5.48
N ALA A 65 -12.53 -10.06 -5.27
CA ALA A 65 -12.00 -8.76 -5.70
C ALA A 65 -11.53 -8.87 -7.15
N CYS A 66 -12.10 -8.08 -8.03
CA CYS A 66 -11.88 -8.17 -9.47
C CYS A 66 -11.32 -6.86 -10.03
N ARG A 67 -10.34 -6.98 -10.94
CA ARG A 67 -9.79 -5.90 -11.76
C ARG A 67 -9.61 -6.42 -13.18
N GLU A 68 -10.22 -5.80 -14.16
CA GLU A 68 -10.24 -6.28 -15.55
C GLU A 68 -10.67 -7.75 -15.61
N ASP A 69 -9.87 -8.63 -16.20
CA ASP A 69 -10.14 -10.06 -16.33
C ASP A 69 -9.67 -10.88 -15.10
N LEU A 70 -8.96 -10.25 -14.16
CA LEU A 70 -8.48 -10.92 -12.95
C LEU A 70 -9.53 -10.81 -11.83
N CYS A 71 -9.97 -11.95 -11.31
CA CYS A 71 -10.75 -12.01 -10.07
C CYS A 71 -10.03 -12.88 -9.03
N VAL A 72 -9.75 -12.28 -7.89
CA VAL A 72 -9.13 -12.96 -6.75
C VAL A 72 -10.22 -13.36 -5.77
N PRO A 73 -10.45 -14.65 -5.52
CA PRO A 73 -11.39 -15.09 -4.49
C PRO A 73 -10.97 -14.57 -3.11
N ILE A 74 -11.89 -13.95 -2.38
CA ILE A 74 -11.63 -13.38 -1.07
C ILE A 74 -12.43 -14.10 0.02
N PRO A 75 -11.87 -14.29 1.22
CA PRO A 75 -12.61 -14.74 2.39
C PRO A 75 -13.72 -13.75 2.77
N LYS A 76 -14.80 -14.27 3.39
CA LYS A 76 -15.94 -13.43 3.80
C LYS A 76 -15.57 -12.35 4.82
N ASP A 77 -14.58 -12.60 5.66
CA ASP A 77 -14.07 -11.72 6.69
C ASP A 77 -13.27 -10.51 6.14
N PHE A 78 -12.91 -10.53 4.84
CA PHE A 78 -12.33 -9.36 4.18
C PHE A 78 -13.37 -8.26 3.90
N SER A 79 -14.64 -8.53 4.11
CA SER A 79 -15.73 -7.59 3.89
C SER A 79 -16.61 -7.46 5.13
N LYS A 80 -16.85 -6.23 5.59
CA LYS A 80 -17.78 -5.91 6.68
C LYS A 80 -18.68 -4.74 6.26
N GLY A 81 -19.93 -5.04 5.91
CA GLY A 81 -20.84 -4.03 5.38
C GLY A 81 -20.27 -3.32 4.14
N GLU A 82 -20.11 -2.00 4.24
CA GLU A 82 -19.53 -1.18 3.17
C GLU A 82 -17.99 -1.21 3.12
N PHE A 83 -17.34 -1.80 4.13
CA PHE A 83 -15.87 -1.79 4.25
C PHE A 83 -15.22 -3.06 3.71
N PHE A 84 -14.00 -2.91 3.25
CA PHE A 84 -13.12 -3.94 2.74
C PHE A 84 -11.74 -3.82 3.40
N ASN A 85 -11.16 -4.95 3.82
CA ASN A 85 -9.84 -5.02 4.41
C ASN A 85 -8.76 -5.00 3.33
N LEU A 86 -8.29 -3.80 2.99
CA LEU A 86 -7.30 -3.60 1.92
C LEU A 86 -5.94 -4.21 2.28
N SER A 87 -5.49 -4.08 3.53
CA SER A 87 -4.19 -4.62 3.94
C SER A 87 -4.20 -6.15 4.02
N ALA A 88 -5.30 -6.79 4.43
CA ALA A 88 -5.43 -8.24 4.38
C ALA A 88 -5.46 -8.75 2.93
N PHE A 89 -6.11 -8.02 2.03
CA PHE A 89 -6.09 -8.33 0.61
C PHE A 89 -4.68 -8.22 0.02
N ALA A 90 -3.94 -7.16 0.33
CA ALA A 90 -2.55 -6.98 -0.08
C ALA A 90 -1.69 -8.19 0.33
N ARG A 91 -1.78 -8.61 1.60
CA ARG A 91 -1.08 -9.82 2.07
C ARG A 91 -1.46 -11.07 1.29
N LYS A 92 -2.75 -11.24 0.98
CA LYS A 92 -3.25 -12.40 0.23
C LYS A 92 -2.67 -12.47 -1.19
N VAL A 93 -2.51 -11.34 -1.86
CA VAL A 93 -1.97 -11.27 -3.24
C VAL A 93 -0.45 -11.08 -3.28
N GLY A 94 0.21 -11.12 -2.11
CA GLY A 94 1.67 -10.96 -2.01
C GLY A 94 2.16 -9.52 -2.23
N GLU A 95 1.26 -8.56 -2.12
CA GLU A 95 1.57 -7.14 -2.21
C GLU A 95 2.15 -6.64 -0.90
N VAL A 96 3.27 -5.92 -0.97
CA VAL A 96 3.91 -5.32 0.20
C VAL A 96 3.19 -4.02 0.55
N SER A 97 2.94 -3.79 1.84
CA SER A 97 2.42 -2.52 2.33
C SER A 97 3.18 -2.02 3.54
N VAL A 98 3.29 -0.70 3.67
CA VAL A 98 3.91 0.00 4.80
C VAL A 98 2.94 1.07 5.29
N ASN A 99 2.89 1.27 6.61
CA ASN A 99 2.10 2.33 7.23
C ASN A 99 2.99 3.18 8.12
N GLU A 100 2.95 4.48 7.92
CA GLU A 100 3.61 5.46 8.79
C GLU A 100 2.77 6.75 8.87
N GLY A 101 2.49 7.20 10.09
CA GLY A 101 1.82 8.49 10.32
C GLY A 101 0.43 8.67 9.67
N GLY A 102 -0.31 7.58 9.45
CA GLY A 102 -1.61 7.62 8.76
C GLY A 102 -1.51 7.55 7.24
N VAL A 103 -0.29 7.40 6.70
CA VAL A 103 -0.05 7.17 5.27
C VAL A 103 0.22 5.68 5.06
N TRP A 104 -0.57 5.05 4.21
CA TRP A 104 -0.39 3.68 3.77
C TRP A 104 0.16 3.65 2.36
N SER A 105 1.32 3.05 2.16
CA SER A 105 1.92 2.84 0.85
C SER A 105 1.83 1.36 0.47
N PHE A 106 1.32 1.11 -0.73
CA PHE A 106 1.20 -0.23 -1.30
C PHE A 106 2.12 -0.37 -2.50
N GLY A 107 2.79 -1.51 -2.59
CA GLY A 107 3.63 -1.85 -3.73
C GLY A 107 2.80 -2.36 -4.90
N GLU A 108 3.47 -2.97 -5.86
CA GLU A 108 2.78 -3.61 -6.98
C GLU A 108 2.32 -5.03 -6.60
N ILE A 109 1.17 -5.42 -7.10
CA ILE A 109 0.67 -6.79 -6.98
C ILE A 109 1.48 -7.69 -7.94
N PRO A 110 2.23 -8.69 -7.43
CA PRO A 110 3.16 -9.46 -8.27
C PRO A 110 2.52 -10.12 -9.48
N VAL A 111 1.29 -10.63 -9.35
CA VAL A 111 0.58 -11.30 -10.45
C VAL A 111 0.21 -10.35 -11.60
N LEU A 112 0.12 -9.04 -11.35
CA LEU A 112 -0.21 -8.03 -12.37
C LEU A 112 1.01 -7.57 -13.16
N ARG A 113 2.22 -7.91 -12.75
CA ARG A 113 3.46 -7.58 -13.48
C ARG A 113 3.67 -8.37 -14.77
N GLY A 114 2.77 -9.26 -15.13
CA GLY A 114 2.95 -10.18 -16.23
C GLY A 114 3.65 -11.47 -15.80
N SER A 115 4.67 -11.92 -16.53
CA SER A 115 5.36 -13.17 -16.19
C SER A 115 6.11 -13.04 -14.87
N PHE A 116 5.65 -13.75 -13.85
CA PHE A 116 6.33 -13.85 -12.57
C PHE A 116 6.43 -15.32 -12.14
N THR A 117 7.47 -15.65 -11.40
CA THR A 117 7.73 -17.02 -10.97
C THR A 117 7.13 -17.29 -9.59
N ALA A 118 6.08 -18.11 -9.54
CA ALA A 118 5.47 -18.56 -8.27
C ALA A 118 6.27 -19.70 -7.60
N SER A 119 7.18 -20.34 -8.33
CA SER A 119 8.01 -21.44 -7.84
C SER A 119 9.26 -20.90 -7.11
N ARG A 120 9.86 -21.76 -6.26
CA ARG A 120 11.17 -21.47 -5.65
C ARG A 120 12.34 -21.71 -6.61
N ILE A 121 12.06 -22.10 -7.84
CA ILE A 121 13.06 -22.37 -8.86
C ILE A 121 13.12 -21.14 -9.76
N ALA A 122 14.26 -20.46 -9.76
CA ALA A 122 14.48 -19.36 -10.68
C ALA A 122 14.52 -19.89 -12.13
N PRO A 123 13.84 -19.21 -13.08
CA PRO A 123 13.99 -19.54 -14.48
C PRO A 123 15.43 -19.30 -14.91
N ASP A 124 15.90 -20.13 -15.83
CA ASP A 124 17.22 -19.90 -16.43
C ASP A 124 17.19 -18.65 -17.32
N PHE A 125 18.26 -17.91 -17.29
CA PHE A 125 18.53 -16.85 -18.25
C PHE A 125 20.02 -16.85 -18.61
N ALA A 126 20.34 -16.30 -19.77
CA ALA A 126 21.69 -16.27 -20.30
C ALA A 126 22.13 -14.82 -20.55
N VAL A 127 23.37 -14.52 -20.19
CA VAL A 127 24.00 -13.21 -20.45
C VAL A 127 25.42 -13.40 -20.98
N PRO A 128 25.91 -12.53 -21.88
CA PRO A 128 27.30 -12.55 -22.28
C PRO A 128 28.20 -12.01 -21.16
N ASP A 129 29.32 -12.66 -20.92
CA ASP A 129 30.39 -12.13 -20.09
C ASP A 129 31.19 -11.02 -20.83
N ARG A 130 32.18 -10.42 -20.16
CA ARG A 130 33.04 -9.37 -20.77
C ARG A 130 33.82 -9.84 -22.02
N LYS A 131 33.94 -11.14 -22.23
CA LYS A 131 34.61 -11.75 -23.41
C LYS A 131 33.60 -12.19 -24.46
N GLY A 132 32.32 -11.96 -24.27
CA GLY A 132 31.25 -12.38 -25.16
C GLY A 132 30.83 -13.84 -25.00
N LYS A 133 31.37 -14.58 -24.02
CA LYS A 133 30.93 -15.95 -23.74
C LYS A 133 29.57 -15.92 -23.06
N ILE A 134 28.65 -16.71 -23.55
CA ILE A 134 27.30 -16.87 -22.91
C ILE A 134 27.46 -17.67 -21.63
N VAL A 135 26.87 -17.13 -20.56
CA VAL A 135 26.83 -17.71 -19.21
C VAL A 135 25.38 -17.88 -18.80
N HIS A 136 25.02 -19.07 -18.35
CA HIS A 136 23.68 -19.40 -17.89
C HIS A 136 23.57 -19.35 -16.36
N LEU A 137 22.46 -18.88 -15.82
CA LEU A 137 22.21 -18.90 -14.38
C LEU A 137 22.30 -20.32 -13.81
N ASN A 138 21.85 -21.32 -14.56
CA ASN A 138 21.88 -22.73 -14.16
C ASN A 138 23.29 -23.30 -13.91
N GLU A 139 24.34 -22.69 -14.46
CA GLU A 139 25.74 -23.09 -14.21
C GLU A 139 26.16 -22.85 -12.73
N PHE A 140 25.42 -22.02 -12.01
CA PHE A 140 25.69 -21.66 -10.62
C PHE A 140 24.84 -22.43 -9.61
N ARG A 141 24.21 -23.53 -9.99
CA ARG A 141 23.43 -24.35 -9.06
C ARG A 141 24.26 -24.74 -7.84
N GLY A 142 23.63 -24.63 -6.65
CA GLY A 142 24.31 -24.87 -5.36
C GLY A 142 25.12 -23.68 -4.82
N LYS A 143 25.20 -22.58 -5.58
CA LYS A 143 25.84 -21.34 -5.13
C LYS A 143 24.79 -20.27 -4.81
N LYS A 144 25.14 -19.32 -3.96
CA LYS A 144 24.37 -18.10 -3.76
C LYS A 144 24.74 -17.11 -4.85
N VAL A 145 23.76 -16.67 -5.65
CA VAL A 145 23.94 -15.71 -6.74
C VAL A 145 23.14 -14.44 -6.41
N LEU A 146 23.81 -13.29 -6.45
CA LEU A 146 23.16 -11.98 -6.40
C LEU A 146 23.11 -11.42 -7.82
N VAL A 147 21.91 -11.16 -8.31
CA VAL A 147 21.70 -10.49 -9.60
C VAL A 147 21.38 -9.02 -9.32
N VAL A 148 22.18 -8.12 -9.89
CA VAL A 148 21.98 -6.68 -9.81
C VAL A 148 21.83 -6.13 -11.22
N THR A 149 20.73 -5.43 -11.47
CA THR A 149 20.49 -4.71 -12.72
C THR A 149 20.52 -3.22 -12.46
N TRP A 150 21.19 -2.46 -13.31
CA TRP A 150 21.20 -1.02 -13.25
C TRP A 150 21.17 -0.45 -14.67
N ALA A 151 20.78 0.80 -14.78
CA ALA A 151 20.88 1.54 -16.01
C ALA A 151 21.73 2.78 -15.77
N SER A 152 22.62 3.06 -16.69
CA SER A 152 23.39 4.31 -16.75
C SER A 152 22.79 5.18 -17.84
N TRP A 153 21.96 6.14 -17.45
CA TRP A 153 21.46 7.23 -18.31
C TRP A 153 21.92 8.58 -17.81
#